data_3f2869c777811563136f7d0924775c71
#
_entry.id   3f2869c777811563136f7d0924775c71
#
_cell.length_a   1.000
_cell.length_b   1.000
_cell.length_c   1.000
_cell.angle_alpha   90.00
_cell.angle_beta   90.00
_cell.angle_gamma   90.00
#
_symmetry.space_group_name_H-M   'P 1'
#
loop_
_entity.id
_entity.type
_entity.pdbx_description
1 polymer ?
#
loop_
_entity_poly.entity_id
_entity_poly.type
_entity_poly.pdbx_seq_one_letter_code
_entity_poly.pdbx_strand_id
1 'polypeptide(L)'
;EVLELAGVHGELALRRCLRESNMLSSDVSAGYDPNFASAFEEKNASYLGRGLTFNKFTGGSGKSGSNDADAEYVAKIRRVMDEGGVHFQTAELGRVDVGGGGTIAYILALYGMSVIDCGVPVLSMHAPWEITSKADIYEAYRGYCSFLRLA
;
A
#
# COMPACT_ATOMS: atom_id res chain seq x y z
N GLU A 1 -9.98 18.33 18.09
CA GLU A 1 -8.99 19.33 18.55
C GLU A 1 -8.24 19.95 17.36
N VAL A 2 -7.47 19.19 16.52
CA VAL A 2 -6.73 19.77 15.37
C VAL A 2 -7.64 20.53 14.42
N LEU A 3 -8.79 19.95 14.05
CA LEU A 3 -9.77 20.60 13.16
C LEU A 3 -10.33 21.88 13.79
N GLU A 4 -10.61 21.87 15.08
CA GLU A 4 -11.10 23.04 15.82
C GLU A 4 -10.05 24.15 15.84
N LEU A 5 -8.78 23.81 16.08
CA LEU A 5 -7.66 24.76 16.01
C LEU A 5 -7.47 25.33 14.60
N ALA A 6 -7.79 24.54 13.57
CA ALA A 6 -7.81 24.99 12.18
C ALA A 6 -9.09 25.78 11.80
N GLY A 7 -9.98 26.05 12.76
CA GLY A 7 -11.23 26.77 12.51
C GLY A 7 -12.33 25.95 11.85
N VAL A 8 -12.18 24.63 11.78
CA VAL A 8 -13.19 23.75 11.20
C VAL A 8 -14.05 23.16 12.32
N HIS A 9 -15.30 23.55 12.36
CA HIS A 9 -16.26 23.20 13.41
C HIS A 9 -17.45 22.43 12.85
N GLY A 10 -18.16 21.76 13.73
CA GLY A 10 -19.41 21.06 13.43
C GLY A 10 -19.36 19.56 13.68
N GLU A 11 -20.53 18.97 13.89
CA GLU A 11 -20.69 17.57 14.28
C GLU A 11 -20.07 16.58 13.27
N LEU A 12 -20.11 16.91 11.98
CA LEU A 12 -19.57 16.08 10.90
C LEU A 12 -18.16 16.46 10.45
N ALA A 13 -17.52 17.45 11.08
CA ALA A 13 -16.22 17.96 10.65
C ALA A 13 -15.16 16.85 10.54
N LEU A 14 -15.04 16.01 11.58
CA LEU A 14 -14.09 14.91 11.59
C LEU A 14 -14.39 13.87 10.50
N ARG A 15 -15.66 13.47 10.33
CA ARG A 15 -16.05 12.48 9.33
C ARG A 15 -15.78 12.95 7.89
N ARG A 16 -16.04 14.23 7.61
CA ARG A 16 -15.75 14.85 6.32
C ARG A 16 -14.24 14.90 6.06
N CYS A 17 -13.47 15.32 7.05
CA CYS A 17 -12.01 15.34 6.95
C CYS A 17 -11.44 13.94 6.65
N LEU A 18 -11.89 12.93 7.37
CA LEU A 18 -11.43 11.54 7.12
C LEU A 18 -11.81 11.06 5.73
N ARG A 19 -13.05 11.33 5.28
CA ARG A 19 -13.51 10.95 3.95
C ARG A 19 -12.67 11.58 2.81
N GLU A 20 -12.22 12.80 3.00
CA GLU A 20 -11.36 13.52 2.04
C GLU A 20 -9.85 13.20 2.22
N SER A 21 -9.52 12.34 3.18
CA SER A 21 -8.14 11.98 3.47
C SER A 21 -7.68 10.82 2.61
N ASN A 22 -6.41 10.88 2.21
CA ASN A 22 -5.72 9.83 1.48
C ASN A 22 -4.66 9.19 2.37
N MET A 23 -4.45 7.90 2.25
CA MET A 23 -3.45 7.17 3.03
C MET A 23 -2.67 6.18 2.18
N LEU A 24 -1.36 6.19 2.35
CA LEU A 24 -0.51 5.05 2.04
C LEU A 24 -0.40 4.19 3.30
N SER A 25 -0.97 3.00 3.29
CA SER A 25 -0.76 1.99 4.33
C SER A 25 0.60 1.34 4.06
N SER A 26 1.64 1.98 4.61
CA SER A 26 3.02 1.63 4.28
C SER A 26 3.58 0.60 5.24
N ASP A 27 3.98 -0.53 4.69
CA ASP A 27 4.64 -1.63 5.37
C ASP A 27 5.63 -2.27 4.38
N VAL A 28 5.72 -3.58 4.33
CA VAL A 28 6.45 -4.37 3.34
C VAL A 28 5.46 -5.13 2.46
N SER A 29 5.91 -5.58 1.29
CA SER A 29 5.12 -6.43 0.40
C SER A 29 5.83 -7.77 0.18
N ALA A 30 5.07 -8.85 0.02
CA ALA A 30 5.67 -10.16 -0.25
C ALA A 30 6.33 -10.17 -1.63
N GLY A 31 7.66 -10.27 -1.64
CA GLY A 31 8.45 -10.44 -2.87
C GLY A 31 8.31 -11.86 -3.42
N TYR A 32 8.27 -11.99 -4.74
CA TYR A 32 8.23 -13.31 -5.38
C TYR A 32 9.43 -14.15 -4.97
N ASP A 33 9.14 -15.32 -4.39
CA ASP A 33 10.15 -16.29 -4.01
C ASP A 33 10.01 -17.54 -4.89
N PRO A 34 10.99 -17.85 -5.74
CA PRO A 34 10.95 -19.02 -6.62
C PRO A 34 10.90 -20.35 -5.87
N ASN A 35 11.34 -20.41 -4.61
CA ASN A 35 11.24 -21.62 -3.78
C ASN A 35 9.80 -21.89 -3.31
N PHE A 36 8.95 -20.86 -3.32
CA PHE A 36 7.56 -20.92 -2.93
C PHE A 36 6.62 -20.38 -4.03
N ALA A 37 6.98 -20.63 -5.29
CA ALA A 37 6.28 -20.09 -6.47
C ALA A 37 4.76 -20.35 -6.43
N SER A 38 4.30 -21.46 -5.87
CA SER A 38 2.88 -21.80 -5.77
C SER A 38 2.07 -20.84 -4.89
N ALA A 39 2.72 -20.09 -3.99
CA ALA A 39 2.09 -19.08 -3.14
C ALA A 39 1.86 -17.74 -3.86
N PHE A 40 2.33 -17.61 -5.10
CA PHE A 40 2.27 -16.38 -5.88
C PHE A 40 1.53 -16.58 -7.20
N GLU A 41 0.94 -15.51 -7.71
CA GLU A 41 0.59 -15.37 -9.13
C GLU A 41 1.75 -14.61 -9.80
N GLU A 42 2.59 -15.31 -10.55
CA GLU A 42 3.84 -14.77 -11.06
C GLU A 42 3.68 -13.47 -11.85
N LYS A 43 2.59 -13.34 -12.62
CA LYS A 43 2.32 -12.15 -13.42
C LYS A 43 1.83 -10.95 -12.61
N ASN A 44 1.47 -11.18 -11.36
CA ASN A 44 0.94 -10.16 -10.45
C ASN A 44 1.69 -10.15 -9.12
N ALA A 45 2.94 -10.59 -9.13
CA ALA A 45 3.81 -10.62 -7.96
C ALA A 45 4.74 -9.41 -7.92
N SER A 46 5.18 -9.07 -6.72
CA SER A 46 6.18 -8.06 -6.44
C SER A 46 7.60 -8.65 -6.60
N TYR A 47 8.51 -7.90 -7.18
CA TYR A 47 9.89 -8.33 -7.38
C TYR A 47 10.88 -7.35 -6.76
N LEU A 48 11.92 -7.87 -6.10
CA LEU A 48 13.01 -7.07 -5.59
C LEU A 48 13.75 -6.34 -6.73
N GLY A 49 14.12 -5.09 -6.49
CA GLY A 49 14.83 -4.26 -7.46
C GLY A 49 13.92 -3.54 -8.47
N ARG A 50 12.60 -3.63 -8.30
CA ARG A 50 11.63 -2.96 -9.18
C ARG A 50 10.90 -1.78 -8.54
N GLY A 51 11.40 -1.31 -7.40
CA GLY A 51 10.89 -0.14 -6.72
C GLY A 51 9.77 -0.44 -5.71
N LEU A 52 9.07 0.63 -5.29
CA LEU A 52 7.98 0.57 -4.34
C LEU A 52 6.80 -0.23 -4.90
N THR A 53 6.27 -1.15 -4.12
CA THR A 53 5.10 -1.95 -4.50
C THR A 53 3.81 -1.32 -3.97
N PHE A 54 2.79 -1.24 -4.82
CA PHE A 54 1.42 -0.93 -4.44
C PHE A 54 0.54 -2.18 -4.59
N ASN A 55 -0.18 -2.52 -3.53
CA ASN A 55 -1.12 -3.63 -3.53
C ASN A 55 -2.54 -3.04 -3.57
N LYS A 56 -3.19 -3.13 -4.75
CA LYS A 56 -4.56 -2.66 -4.91
C LYS A 56 -5.52 -3.44 -4.03
N PHE A 57 -5.35 -4.75 -3.98
CA PHE A 57 -6.13 -5.65 -3.16
C PHE A 57 -5.24 -6.36 -2.15
N THR A 58 -5.67 -6.36 -0.89
CA THR A 58 -5.08 -7.14 0.19
C THR A 58 -6.18 -7.86 0.95
N GLY A 59 -5.93 -9.08 1.35
CA GLY A 59 -6.90 -9.89 2.09
C GLY A 59 -6.43 -11.33 2.16
N GLY A 60 -6.84 -12.02 3.21
CA GLY A 60 -6.58 -13.43 3.41
C GLY A 60 -7.73 -14.31 2.95
N SER A 61 -7.60 -15.60 3.21
CA SER A 61 -8.67 -16.58 3.07
C SER A 61 -9.93 -16.11 3.81
N GLY A 62 -11.07 -16.12 3.13
CA GLY A 62 -12.33 -15.55 3.63
C GLY A 62 -12.38 -14.02 3.59
N LYS A 63 -11.39 -13.36 3.01
CA LYS A 63 -11.32 -11.90 2.83
C LYS A 63 -11.43 -11.09 4.12
N SER A 64 -11.08 -11.68 5.25
CA SER A 64 -11.01 -10.96 6.53
C SER A 64 -9.89 -9.92 6.49
N GLY A 65 -10.19 -8.70 6.97
CA GLY A 65 -9.24 -7.60 6.96
C GLY A 65 -8.78 -7.17 5.56
N SER A 66 -9.63 -7.37 4.53
CA SER A 66 -9.32 -6.99 3.17
C SER A 66 -9.49 -5.49 2.95
N ASN A 67 -8.63 -4.94 2.09
CA ASN A 67 -8.79 -3.62 1.50
C ASN A 67 -8.72 -3.75 -0.03
N ASP A 68 -9.59 -3.05 -0.74
CA ASP A 68 -9.57 -2.96 -2.20
C ASP A 68 -9.59 -1.48 -2.57
N ALA A 69 -8.41 -0.94 -2.91
CA ALA A 69 -8.27 0.47 -3.24
C ALA A 69 -9.11 0.85 -4.46
N ASP A 70 -9.82 1.98 -4.40
CA ASP A 70 -10.63 2.45 -5.51
C ASP A 70 -9.77 2.86 -6.72
N ALA A 71 -10.35 2.77 -7.92
CA ALA A 71 -9.62 2.98 -9.18
C ALA A 71 -9.13 4.43 -9.33
N GLU A 72 -9.88 5.40 -8.84
CA GLU A 72 -9.57 6.81 -8.89
C GLU A 72 -8.35 7.10 -8.01
N TYR A 73 -8.30 6.50 -6.83
CA TYR A 73 -7.16 6.64 -5.93
C TYR A 73 -5.91 5.95 -6.48
N VAL A 74 -6.05 4.75 -7.07
CA VAL A 74 -4.95 4.08 -7.78
C VAL A 74 -4.41 4.96 -8.91
N ALA A 75 -5.29 5.58 -9.69
CA ALA A 75 -4.88 6.50 -10.77
C ALA A 75 -4.15 7.74 -10.22
N LYS A 76 -4.62 8.31 -9.11
CA LYS A 76 -3.97 9.42 -8.41
C LYS A 76 -2.56 9.03 -7.96
N ILE A 77 -2.40 7.90 -7.29
CA ILE A 77 -1.11 7.41 -6.80
C ILE A 77 -0.13 7.18 -7.94
N ARG A 78 -0.56 6.53 -9.03
CA ARG A 78 0.28 6.33 -10.22
C ARG A 78 0.78 7.66 -10.78
N ARG A 79 -0.10 8.65 -10.95
CA ARG A 79 0.29 9.99 -11.41
C ARG A 79 1.32 10.64 -10.47
N VAL A 80 1.10 10.57 -9.15
CA VAL A 80 2.04 11.12 -8.15
C VAL A 80 3.43 10.48 -8.25
N MET A 81 3.49 9.16 -8.47
CA MET A 81 4.75 8.45 -8.62
C MET A 81 5.44 8.79 -9.94
N ASP A 82 4.69 8.85 -11.04
CA ASP A 82 5.21 9.22 -12.37
C ASP A 82 5.76 10.64 -12.37
N GLU A 83 5.03 11.62 -11.82
CA GLU A 83 5.46 13.02 -11.69
C GLU A 83 6.69 13.15 -10.77
N GLY A 84 6.78 12.32 -9.72
CA GLY A 84 7.95 12.25 -8.83
C GLY A 84 9.15 11.52 -9.40
N GLY A 85 9.01 10.89 -10.57
CA GLY A 85 10.05 10.06 -11.19
C GLY A 85 10.41 8.83 -10.33
N VAL A 86 9.45 8.29 -9.59
CA VAL A 86 9.61 7.16 -8.68
C VAL A 86 9.40 5.85 -9.43
N HIS A 87 10.32 4.90 -9.28
CA HIS A 87 10.10 3.55 -9.77
C HIS A 87 9.16 2.79 -8.84
N PHE A 88 8.10 2.25 -9.40
CA PHE A 88 7.11 1.49 -8.65
C PHE A 88 6.54 0.33 -9.47
N GLN A 89 5.92 -0.60 -8.79
CA GLN A 89 5.21 -1.74 -9.36
C GLN A 89 3.86 -1.93 -8.66
N THR A 90 2.94 -2.59 -9.33
CA THR A 90 1.67 -3.03 -8.74
C THR A 90 1.66 -4.54 -8.65
N ALA A 91 1.19 -5.06 -7.53
CA ALA A 91 1.14 -6.49 -7.29
C ALA A 91 0.01 -6.85 -6.32
N GLU A 92 -0.30 -8.12 -6.22
CA GLU A 92 -1.04 -8.68 -5.09
C GLU A 92 -0.08 -9.16 -4.00
N LEU A 93 -0.56 -9.20 -2.77
CA LEU A 93 0.19 -9.70 -1.62
C LEU A 93 0.14 -11.24 -1.56
N GLY A 94 0.71 -11.89 -2.56
CA GLY A 94 0.60 -13.32 -2.78
C GLY A 94 -0.66 -13.71 -3.57
N ARG A 95 -0.74 -14.97 -3.96
CA ARG A 95 -1.87 -15.51 -4.72
C ARG A 95 -3.14 -15.50 -3.85
N VAL A 96 -4.22 -14.95 -4.38
CA VAL A 96 -5.52 -14.86 -3.68
C VAL A 96 -5.99 -16.24 -3.23
N ASP A 97 -6.45 -16.34 -1.98
CA ASP A 97 -6.93 -17.55 -1.31
C ASP A 97 -5.88 -18.67 -1.13
N VAL A 98 -4.65 -18.47 -1.57
CA VAL A 98 -3.56 -19.45 -1.41
C VAL A 98 -2.40 -18.88 -0.61
N GLY A 99 -1.92 -17.71 -1.00
CA GLY A 99 -0.92 -16.93 -0.30
C GLY A 99 -1.50 -15.57 0.10
N GLY A 100 -0.64 -14.71 0.63
CA GLY A 100 -1.04 -13.38 1.04
C GLY A 100 -1.76 -13.33 2.38
N GLY A 101 -2.18 -12.15 2.76
CA GLY A 101 -2.82 -11.91 4.05
C GLY A 101 -3.55 -10.58 4.10
N GLY A 102 -4.24 -10.36 5.21
CA GLY A 102 -4.82 -9.07 5.55
C GLY A 102 -3.75 -8.11 6.05
N THR A 103 -4.02 -6.83 5.89
CA THR A 103 -3.19 -5.72 6.37
C THR A 103 -4.00 -4.85 7.31
N ILE A 104 -3.40 -3.79 7.84
CA ILE A 104 -4.12 -2.81 8.67
C ILE A 104 -4.85 -1.74 7.83
N ALA A 105 -4.70 -1.75 6.51
CA ALA A 105 -5.29 -0.76 5.61
C ALA A 105 -6.81 -0.63 5.78
N TYR A 106 -7.51 -1.75 5.95
CA TYR A 106 -8.96 -1.76 6.14
C TYR A 106 -9.42 -0.93 7.34
N ILE A 107 -8.60 -0.80 8.40
CA ILE A 107 -8.98 -0.08 9.63
C ILE A 107 -9.30 1.38 9.32
N LEU A 108 -8.48 2.06 8.53
CA LEU A 108 -8.74 3.45 8.15
C LEU A 108 -9.73 3.57 6.98
N ALA A 109 -9.80 2.57 6.11
CA ALA A 109 -10.82 2.50 5.07
C ALA A 109 -12.25 2.46 5.65
N LEU A 110 -12.45 1.88 6.84
CA LEU A 110 -13.73 1.90 7.55
C LEU A 110 -14.22 3.32 7.91
N TYR A 111 -13.33 4.28 7.96
CA TYR A 111 -13.68 5.70 8.18
C TYR A 111 -13.97 6.46 6.88
N GLY A 112 -13.94 5.77 5.74
CA GLY A 112 -14.21 6.34 4.43
C GLY A 112 -13.01 7.00 3.77
N MET A 113 -11.80 6.81 4.30
CA MET A 113 -10.55 7.27 3.67
C MET A 113 -10.25 6.47 2.40
N SER A 114 -9.59 7.12 1.43
CA SER A 114 -8.99 6.40 0.31
C SER A 114 -7.65 5.81 0.75
N VAL A 115 -7.56 4.49 0.79
CA VAL A 115 -6.40 3.76 1.33
C VAL A 115 -5.87 2.77 0.31
N ILE A 116 -4.55 2.73 0.15
CA ILE A 116 -3.85 1.70 -0.61
C ILE A 116 -2.68 1.16 0.20
N ASP A 117 -2.49 -0.16 0.16
CA ASP A 117 -1.29 -0.76 0.72
C ASP A 117 -0.08 -0.51 -0.17
N CYS A 118 1.03 -0.18 0.44
CA CYS A 118 2.29 -0.06 -0.26
C CYS A 118 3.46 -0.52 0.62
N GLY A 119 4.58 -0.87 -0.01
CA GLY A 119 5.77 -1.25 0.74
C GLY A 119 6.91 -1.71 -0.15
N VAL A 120 8.06 -1.92 0.46
CA VAL A 120 9.19 -2.53 -0.24
C VAL A 120 8.99 -4.04 -0.35
N PRO A 121 9.32 -4.67 -1.49
CA PRO A 121 9.27 -6.11 -1.58
C PRO A 121 10.33 -6.76 -0.68
N VAL A 122 9.91 -7.76 0.09
CA VAL A 122 10.81 -8.54 0.96
C VAL A 122 10.67 -10.03 0.69
N LEU A 123 11.76 -10.76 0.84
CA LEU A 123 11.76 -12.21 0.91
C LEU A 123 11.82 -12.64 2.38
N SER A 124 11.29 -13.82 2.67
CA SER A 124 11.26 -14.41 4.01
C SER A 124 10.53 -13.53 5.03
N MET A 125 9.42 -12.90 4.62
CA MET A 125 8.57 -12.10 5.50
C MET A 125 8.22 -12.86 6.77
N HIS A 126 8.32 -12.20 7.92
CA HIS A 126 8.11 -12.75 9.28
C HIS A 126 9.17 -13.77 9.75
N ALA A 127 10.22 -14.01 8.98
CA ALA A 127 11.34 -14.82 9.43
C ALA A 127 12.34 -13.98 10.27
N PRO A 128 13.24 -14.62 11.02
CA PRO A 128 14.31 -13.90 11.74
C PRO A 128 15.23 -13.09 10.84
N TRP A 129 15.30 -13.43 9.56
CA TRP A 129 16.08 -12.74 8.53
C TRP A 129 15.18 -12.46 7.33
N GLU A 130 14.94 -11.19 7.08
CA GLU A 130 14.24 -10.71 5.90
C GLU A 130 15.23 -10.05 4.95
N ILE A 131 14.99 -10.15 3.66
CA ILE A 131 15.87 -9.61 2.62
C ILE A 131 15.06 -8.65 1.76
N THR A 132 15.58 -7.44 1.56
CA THR A 132 15.04 -6.47 0.63
C THR A 132 16.15 -5.79 -0.17
N SER A 133 15.77 -5.09 -1.23
CA SER A 133 16.69 -4.30 -2.05
C SER A 133 16.86 -2.89 -1.50
N LYS A 134 18.10 -2.43 -1.36
CA LYS A 134 18.37 -1.02 -0.99
C LYS A 134 17.84 -0.02 -2.02
N ALA A 135 17.77 -0.42 -3.28
CA ALA A 135 17.19 0.41 -4.33
C ALA A 135 15.68 0.60 -4.08
N ASP A 136 14.96 -0.46 -3.69
CA ASP A 136 13.54 -0.38 -3.40
C ASP A 136 13.26 0.49 -2.15
N ILE A 137 14.12 0.40 -1.13
CA ILE A 137 14.06 1.29 0.04
C ILE A 137 14.22 2.76 -0.38
N TYR A 138 15.16 3.04 -1.27
CA TYR A 138 15.36 4.40 -1.78
C TYR A 138 14.17 4.90 -2.60
N GLU A 139 13.60 4.05 -3.45
CA GLU A 139 12.38 4.40 -4.21
C GLU A 139 11.17 4.58 -3.28
N ALA A 140 11.06 3.81 -2.19
CA ALA A 140 10.03 4.03 -1.18
C ALA A 140 10.18 5.40 -0.50
N TYR A 141 11.38 5.78 -0.12
CA TYR A 141 11.65 7.13 0.41
C TYR A 141 11.23 8.22 -0.58
N ARG A 142 11.60 8.09 -1.86
CA ARG A 142 11.20 9.05 -2.90
C ARG A 142 9.68 9.08 -3.09
N GLY A 143 9.04 7.90 -3.06
CA GLY A 143 7.60 7.75 -3.18
C GLY A 143 6.85 8.47 -2.05
N TYR A 144 7.30 8.31 -0.81
CA TYR A 144 6.69 9.01 0.33
C TYR A 144 6.88 10.52 0.24
N CYS A 145 8.07 10.98 -0.18
CA CYS A 145 8.30 12.40 -0.42
C CYS A 145 7.38 12.96 -1.52
N SER A 146 7.19 12.22 -2.61
CA SER A 146 6.31 12.60 -3.72
C SER A 146 4.85 12.62 -3.27
N PHE A 147 4.42 11.62 -2.53
CA PHE A 147 3.08 11.56 -1.96
C PHE A 147 2.78 12.77 -1.08
N LEU A 148 3.65 13.12 -0.16
CA LEU A 148 3.45 14.25 0.74
C LEU A 148 3.45 15.62 0.05
N ARG A 149 4.00 15.71 -1.17
CA ARG A 149 4.08 16.96 -1.93
C ARG A 149 2.97 17.11 -2.96
N LEU A 150 2.52 16.02 -3.56
CA LEU A 150 1.72 16.02 -4.77
C LEU A 150 0.33 15.38 -4.61
N ALA A 151 0.08 14.62 -3.52
CA ALA A 151 -1.18 13.90 -3.31
C ALA A 151 -2.36 14.75 -2.80
#